data_b70d7aa07c10209f1057eec64a543de0
#
_entry.id   b70d7aa07c10209f1057eec64a543de0
#
_cell.length_a   1.000
_cell.length_b   1.000
_cell.length_c   1.000
_cell.angle_alpha   90.00
_cell.angle_beta   90.00
_cell.angle_gamma   90.00
#
_symmetry.space_group_name_H-M   'P 1'
#
loop_
_entity.id
_entity.type
_entity.pdbx_description
1 polymer ?
#
loop_
_entity_poly.entity_id
_entity_poly.type
_entity_poly.pdbx_seq_one_letter_code
_entity_poly.pdbx_strand_id
1 'polypeptide(L)'
;MRVALFITCFNDTLFPQTGRAVVMLLERLGCEVSFPEAQTCCGQMHTNTGYQERGLALARRFERVFADAEMVVCPSASCVASLRENGAGLDGRLAELTEFLVDRLGIEDVGATFPHRVALHPTCHSVRLLGIGDRPQRLLECVRGIELVEMENAAECCGFGGTFSVKNAETSMAMLSDKLCDVLNTHAEVCTAADNSCLLHIGGALRRQRSGVRVMHLAEILAAT
;
A
#
# COMPACT_ATOMS: atom_id res chain seq x y z
N MET A 1 -7.50 12.42 -17.41
CA MET A 1 -7.26 13.01 -16.06
C MET A 1 -5.76 13.06 -15.83
N ARG A 2 -5.24 14.19 -15.33
CA ARG A 2 -3.83 14.31 -14.95
C ARG A 2 -3.65 13.88 -13.49
N VAL A 3 -2.68 13.00 -13.27
CA VAL A 3 -2.40 12.40 -11.95
C VAL A 3 -0.93 12.60 -11.61
N ALA A 4 -0.64 13.11 -10.42
CA ALA A 4 0.71 13.15 -9.89
C ALA A 4 0.94 11.91 -9.00
N LEU A 5 1.97 11.13 -9.29
CA LEU A 5 2.33 9.97 -8.48
C LEU A 5 3.14 10.40 -7.25
N PHE A 6 2.64 10.12 -6.06
CA PHE A 6 3.40 10.15 -4.81
C PHE A 6 3.89 8.74 -4.48
N ILE A 7 5.13 8.42 -4.90
CA ILE A 7 5.67 7.05 -4.78
C ILE A 7 5.97 6.65 -3.33
N THR A 8 6.28 7.58 -2.46
CA THR A 8 6.78 7.41 -1.09
C THR A 8 8.22 6.91 -0.99
N CYS A 9 8.92 7.30 0.08
CA CYS A 9 10.34 6.99 0.26
C CYS A 9 10.62 5.47 0.30
N PHE A 10 9.73 4.70 0.91
CA PHE A 10 9.90 3.27 1.10
C PHE A 10 9.75 2.51 -0.23
N ASN A 11 8.76 2.89 -1.02
CA ASN A 11 8.54 2.29 -2.33
C ASN A 11 9.64 2.68 -3.31
N ASP A 12 10.01 3.95 -3.35
CA ASP A 12 11.06 4.45 -4.24
C ASP A 12 12.40 3.74 -4.02
N THR A 13 12.79 3.56 -2.74
CA THR A 13 14.09 3.00 -2.38
C THR A 13 14.14 1.48 -2.46
N LEU A 14 13.09 0.78 -1.97
CA LEU A 14 13.14 -0.67 -1.77
C LEU A 14 12.25 -1.45 -2.76
N PHE A 15 11.23 -0.81 -3.32
CA PHE A 15 10.22 -1.44 -4.18
C PHE A 15 9.88 -0.59 -5.40
N PRO A 16 10.89 -0.16 -6.21
CA PRO A 16 10.66 0.72 -7.36
C PRO A 16 9.72 0.09 -8.41
N GLN A 17 9.61 -1.24 -8.44
CA GLN A 17 8.67 -1.96 -9.30
C GLN A 17 7.21 -1.59 -9.00
N THR A 18 6.86 -1.31 -7.73
CA THR A 18 5.51 -0.87 -7.36
C THR A 18 5.15 0.46 -8.03
N GLY A 19 6.07 1.43 -8.03
CA GLY A 19 5.86 2.72 -8.71
C GLY A 19 5.69 2.55 -10.22
N ARG A 20 6.52 1.71 -10.83
CA ARG A 20 6.40 1.39 -12.27
C ARG A 20 5.06 0.74 -12.59
N ALA A 21 4.61 -0.21 -11.75
CA ALA A 21 3.32 -0.86 -11.90
C ALA A 21 2.16 0.15 -11.81
N VAL A 22 2.22 1.11 -10.88
CA VAL A 22 1.21 2.17 -10.77
C VAL A 22 1.18 3.03 -12.03
N VAL A 23 2.34 3.46 -12.56
CA VAL A 23 2.40 4.24 -13.79
C VAL A 23 1.78 3.46 -14.95
N MET A 24 2.22 2.22 -15.18
CA MET A 24 1.69 1.36 -16.25
C MET A 24 0.17 1.16 -16.13
N LEU A 25 -0.33 0.94 -14.92
CA LEU A 25 -1.75 0.77 -14.64
C LEU A 25 -2.53 2.04 -14.97
N LEU A 26 -2.11 3.19 -14.46
CA LEU A 26 -2.80 4.47 -14.65
C LEU A 26 -2.77 4.93 -16.12
N GLU A 27 -1.65 4.75 -16.81
CA GLU A 27 -1.54 5.07 -18.25
C GLU A 27 -2.43 4.15 -19.09
N ARG A 28 -2.49 2.85 -18.77
CA ARG A 28 -3.41 1.89 -19.40
C ARG A 28 -4.87 2.32 -19.24
N LEU A 29 -5.22 2.95 -18.13
CA LEU A 29 -6.56 3.48 -17.85
C LEU A 29 -6.79 4.91 -18.40
N GLY A 30 -5.88 5.42 -19.21
CA GLY A 30 -6.00 6.72 -19.88
C GLY A 30 -5.68 7.94 -19.01
N CYS A 31 -4.97 7.76 -17.90
CA CYS A 31 -4.44 8.86 -17.11
C CYS A 31 -3.10 9.35 -17.67
N GLU A 32 -2.86 10.66 -17.60
CA GLU A 32 -1.55 11.28 -17.82
C GLU A 32 -0.83 11.36 -16.48
N VAL A 33 0.25 10.58 -16.33
CA VAL A 33 0.96 10.47 -15.05
C VAL A 33 2.17 11.38 -15.02
N SER A 34 2.26 12.22 -13.98
CA SER A 34 3.43 13.04 -13.69
C SER A 34 4.13 12.58 -12.42
N PHE A 35 5.44 12.82 -12.35
CA PHE A 35 6.28 12.43 -11.23
C PHE A 35 7.07 13.65 -10.72
N PRO A 36 6.57 14.38 -9.71
CA PRO A 36 7.32 15.50 -9.11
C PRO A 36 8.58 15.01 -8.41
N GLU A 37 9.75 15.31 -8.96
CA GLU A 37 11.06 14.84 -8.42
C GLU A 37 11.38 15.40 -7.02
N ALA A 38 10.77 16.53 -6.65
CA ALA A 38 10.98 17.17 -5.35
C ALA A 38 10.28 16.45 -4.18
N GLN A 39 9.49 15.39 -4.46
CA GLN A 39 8.82 14.60 -3.44
C GLN A 39 9.79 13.87 -2.52
N THR A 40 9.34 13.59 -1.29
CA THR A 40 10.14 12.90 -0.28
C THR A 40 9.26 11.99 0.58
N CYS A 41 9.55 11.86 1.87
CA CYS A 41 8.78 11.06 2.82
C CYS A 41 7.46 11.75 3.22
N CYS A 42 6.41 10.96 3.52
CA CYS A 42 5.16 11.47 4.11
C CYS A 42 5.31 11.96 5.56
N GLY A 43 6.39 11.59 6.25
CA GLY A 43 6.62 11.98 7.64
C GLY A 43 6.14 10.98 8.69
N GLN A 44 5.39 9.95 8.33
CA GLN A 44 4.77 9.01 9.26
C GLN A 44 5.74 8.39 10.27
N MET A 45 6.94 8.03 9.85
CA MET A 45 7.92 7.43 10.77
C MET A 45 8.34 8.39 11.89
N HIS A 46 8.35 9.69 11.63
CA HIS A 46 8.61 10.69 12.65
C HIS A 46 7.43 10.83 13.60
N THR A 47 6.22 10.99 13.09
CA THR A 47 5.01 11.14 13.91
C THR A 47 4.77 9.93 14.79
N ASN A 48 4.87 8.72 14.25
CA ASN A 48 4.72 7.46 14.99
C ASN A 48 5.79 7.25 16.08
N THR A 49 6.90 7.97 15.98
CA THR A 49 8.01 7.90 16.97
C THR A 49 7.93 9.03 18.01
N GLY A 50 6.94 9.94 17.88
CA GLY A 50 6.75 11.09 18.78
C GLY A 50 7.43 12.37 18.32
N TYR A 51 8.12 12.40 17.16
CA TYR A 51 8.73 13.60 16.60
C TYR A 51 7.74 14.36 15.71
N GLN A 52 6.65 14.85 16.31
CA GLN A 52 5.52 15.46 15.61
C GLN A 52 5.93 16.61 14.68
N GLU A 53 6.74 17.55 15.17
CA GLU A 53 7.17 18.71 14.37
C GLU A 53 7.94 18.32 13.11
N ARG A 54 8.76 17.26 13.19
CA ARG A 54 9.51 16.75 12.02
C ARG A 54 8.57 16.12 11.00
N GLY A 55 7.58 15.35 11.47
CA GLY A 55 6.55 14.78 10.60
C GLY A 55 5.72 15.86 9.91
N LEU A 56 5.26 16.86 10.65
CA LEU A 56 4.51 18.01 10.12
C LEU A 56 5.32 18.84 9.11
N ALA A 57 6.64 18.99 9.31
CA ALA A 57 7.50 19.66 8.34
C ALA A 57 7.52 18.93 6.98
N LEU A 58 7.51 17.59 7.00
CA LEU A 58 7.44 16.77 5.79
C LEU A 58 6.04 16.80 5.14
N ALA A 59 4.98 16.78 5.94
CA ALA A 59 3.62 16.95 5.45
C ALA A 59 3.42 18.29 4.73
N ARG A 60 3.90 19.40 5.32
CA ARG A 60 3.90 20.73 4.66
C ARG A 60 4.77 20.80 3.40
N ARG A 61 5.87 20.02 3.34
CA ARG A 61 6.65 19.88 2.10
C ARG A 61 5.86 19.16 1.03
N PHE A 62 5.18 18.08 1.38
CA PHE A 62 4.30 17.35 0.48
C PHE A 62 3.24 18.29 -0.12
N GLU A 63 2.54 19.09 0.68
CA GLU A 63 1.56 20.05 0.18
C GLU A 63 2.13 21.03 -0.84
N ARG A 64 3.34 21.58 -0.56
CA ARG A 64 3.99 22.49 -1.51
C ARG A 64 4.38 21.82 -2.83
N VAL A 65 4.86 20.58 -2.78
CA VAL A 65 5.29 19.84 -3.98
C VAL A 65 4.11 19.49 -4.86
N PHE A 66 2.96 19.18 -4.25
CA PHE A 66 1.77 18.73 -4.96
C PHE A 66 0.65 19.80 -5.04
N ALA A 67 0.98 21.06 -4.73
CA ALA A 67 -0.01 22.16 -4.66
C ALA A 67 -0.84 22.29 -5.95
N ASP A 68 -0.19 22.20 -7.11
CA ASP A 68 -0.79 22.38 -8.43
C ASP A 68 -1.29 21.07 -9.07
N ALA A 69 -1.19 19.93 -8.36
CA ALA A 69 -1.65 18.67 -8.89
C ALA A 69 -3.19 18.62 -8.92
N GLU A 70 -3.75 18.16 -10.03
CA GLU A 70 -5.19 17.92 -10.19
C GLU A 70 -5.66 16.79 -9.25
N MET A 71 -4.86 15.72 -9.19
CA MET A 71 -5.05 14.58 -8.31
C MET A 71 -3.68 14.01 -7.94
N VAL A 72 -3.53 13.53 -6.71
CA VAL A 72 -2.34 12.81 -6.24
C VAL A 72 -2.72 11.39 -5.87
N VAL A 73 -2.06 10.42 -6.49
CA VAL A 73 -2.27 8.99 -6.20
C VAL A 73 -1.05 8.42 -5.50
N CYS A 74 -1.28 7.69 -4.42
CA CYS A 74 -0.24 7.09 -3.61
C CYS A 74 -0.49 5.58 -3.40
N PRO A 75 0.44 4.70 -3.77
CA PRO A 75 0.35 3.27 -3.49
C PRO A 75 0.84 2.93 -2.08
N SER A 76 0.29 3.60 -1.08
CA SER A 76 0.59 3.33 0.33
C SER A 76 -0.51 3.91 1.21
N ALA A 77 -1.38 3.05 1.70
CA ALA A 77 -2.48 3.44 2.57
C ALA A 77 -1.98 4.12 3.86
N SER A 78 -0.88 3.64 4.41
CA SER A 78 -0.30 4.22 5.64
C SER A 78 0.24 5.63 5.43
N CYS A 79 0.83 5.93 4.27
CA CYS A 79 1.29 7.27 3.93
C CYS A 79 0.13 8.24 3.70
N VAL A 80 -0.93 7.80 3.00
CA VAL A 80 -2.14 8.61 2.77
C VAL A 80 -2.82 8.92 4.09
N ALA A 81 -3.01 7.91 4.95
CA ALA A 81 -3.60 8.11 6.28
C ALA A 81 -2.82 9.15 7.09
N SER A 82 -1.50 9.00 7.17
CA SER A 82 -0.64 9.92 7.91
C SER A 82 -0.70 11.36 7.39
N LEU A 83 -0.71 11.56 6.07
CA LEU A 83 -0.83 12.88 5.47
C LEU A 83 -2.20 13.51 5.77
N ARG A 84 -3.29 12.75 5.64
CA ARG A 84 -4.64 13.23 5.96
C ARG A 84 -4.78 13.61 7.43
N GLU A 85 -4.27 12.79 8.35
CA GLU A 85 -4.27 13.06 9.79
C GLU A 85 -3.46 14.31 10.15
N ASN A 86 -2.39 14.60 9.42
CA ASN A 86 -1.56 15.79 9.59
C ASN A 86 -2.09 17.02 8.80
N GLY A 87 -3.30 16.97 8.27
CA GLY A 87 -3.92 18.07 7.54
C GLY A 87 -3.40 18.29 6.12
N ALA A 88 -2.59 17.40 5.59
CA ALA A 88 -1.98 17.50 4.26
C ALA A 88 -2.72 16.65 3.20
N GLY A 89 -4.05 16.62 3.25
CA GLY A 89 -4.90 15.85 2.31
C GLY A 89 -5.18 16.54 0.98
N LEU A 90 -4.62 17.74 0.72
CA LEU A 90 -4.81 18.52 -0.50
C LEU A 90 -6.30 18.72 -0.86
N ASP A 91 -7.13 19.01 0.14
CA ASP A 91 -8.59 19.22 -0.03
C ASP A 91 -9.31 18.06 -0.76
N GLY A 92 -8.92 16.83 -0.44
CA GLY A 92 -9.47 15.61 -1.04
C GLY A 92 -8.84 15.19 -2.37
N ARG A 93 -7.79 15.88 -2.82
CA ARG A 93 -7.05 15.52 -4.04
C ARG A 93 -5.99 14.44 -3.84
N LEU A 94 -5.71 14.04 -2.59
CA LEU A 94 -4.85 12.90 -2.26
C LEU A 94 -5.71 11.65 -2.10
N ALA A 95 -5.43 10.61 -2.88
CA ALA A 95 -6.10 9.31 -2.79
C ALA A 95 -5.10 8.14 -2.69
N GLU A 96 -5.47 7.11 -1.96
CA GLU A 96 -4.83 5.81 -2.06
C GLU A 96 -5.23 5.18 -3.40
N LEU A 97 -4.38 4.32 -3.96
CA LEU A 97 -4.55 3.77 -5.30
C LEU A 97 -5.94 3.12 -5.50
N THR A 98 -6.41 2.31 -4.55
CA THR A 98 -7.70 1.61 -4.68
C THR A 98 -8.89 2.55 -4.54
N GLU A 99 -8.80 3.56 -3.67
CA GLU A 99 -9.79 4.65 -3.62
C GLU A 99 -9.85 5.40 -4.97
N PHE A 100 -8.67 5.68 -5.56
CA PHE A 100 -8.62 6.38 -6.82
C PHE A 100 -9.28 5.58 -7.94
N LEU A 101 -8.96 4.30 -8.06
CA LEU A 101 -9.52 3.43 -9.10
C LEU A 101 -11.04 3.30 -8.98
N VAL A 102 -11.53 2.98 -7.78
CA VAL A 102 -12.95 2.69 -7.56
C VAL A 102 -13.78 3.97 -7.45
N ASP A 103 -13.38 4.92 -6.59
CA ASP A 103 -14.23 6.07 -6.25
C ASP A 103 -14.09 7.24 -7.23
N ARG A 104 -12.92 7.40 -7.89
CA ARG A 104 -12.68 8.52 -8.81
C ARG A 104 -12.81 8.14 -10.27
N LEU A 105 -12.27 6.96 -10.66
CA LEU A 105 -12.40 6.47 -12.02
C LEU A 105 -13.65 5.62 -12.25
N GLY A 106 -14.24 5.06 -11.18
CA GLY A 106 -15.38 4.12 -11.28
C GLY A 106 -15.00 2.80 -11.94
N ILE A 107 -13.74 2.37 -11.80
CA ILE A 107 -13.19 1.18 -12.47
C ILE A 107 -12.87 0.12 -11.42
N GLU A 108 -13.36 -1.09 -11.65
CA GLU A 108 -13.02 -2.29 -10.88
C GLU A 108 -12.25 -3.32 -11.73
N ASP A 109 -12.67 -3.51 -12.98
CA ASP A 109 -11.92 -4.34 -13.93
C ASP A 109 -10.87 -3.50 -14.67
N VAL A 110 -9.64 -3.69 -14.29
CA VAL A 110 -8.48 -3.02 -14.90
C VAL A 110 -7.85 -3.83 -16.04
N GLY A 111 -8.46 -4.94 -16.45
CA GLY A 111 -7.99 -5.82 -17.52
C GLY A 111 -6.76 -6.67 -17.15
N ALA A 112 -6.50 -6.87 -15.86
CA ALA A 112 -5.36 -7.65 -15.39
C ALA A 112 -5.57 -9.16 -15.52
N THR A 113 -4.46 -9.90 -15.62
CA THR A 113 -4.44 -11.37 -15.62
C THR A 113 -3.36 -11.84 -14.64
N PHE A 114 -3.75 -12.66 -13.67
CA PHE A 114 -2.81 -13.15 -12.66
C PHE A 114 -3.25 -14.53 -12.13
N PRO A 115 -2.91 -15.65 -12.82
CA PRO A 115 -3.42 -16.97 -12.53
C PRO A 115 -2.68 -17.63 -11.34
N HIS A 116 -2.86 -17.05 -10.16
CA HIS A 116 -2.25 -17.48 -8.90
C HIS A 116 -3.24 -17.47 -7.75
N ARG A 117 -2.94 -18.30 -6.75
CA ARG A 117 -3.63 -18.32 -5.47
C ARG A 117 -3.10 -17.20 -4.58
N VAL A 118 -3.95 -16.23 -4.23
CA VAL A 118 -3.57 -14.96 -3.60
C VAL A 118 -4.30 -14.75 -2.28
N ALA A 119 -3.58 -14.46 -1.21
CA ALA A 119 -4.11 -13.99 0.05
C ALA A 119 -3.94 -12.46 0.16
N LEU A 120 -5.02 -11.72 0.41
CA LEU A 120 -5.00 -10.28 0.64
C LEU A 120 -4.81 -9.99 2.13
N HIS A 121 -3.74 -9.25 2.48
CA HIS A 121 -3.59 -8.64 3.80
C HIS A 121 -4.18 -7.21 3.77
N PRO A 122 -5.39 -6.97 4.30
CA PRO A 122 -5.97 -5.64 4.40
C PRO A 122 -5.24 -4.87 5.50
N THR A 123 -4.34 -3.99 5.14
CA THR A 123 -3.46 -3.30 6.10
C THR A 123 -4.27 -2.53 7.14
N CYS A 124 -3.76 -2.43 8.37
CA CYS A 124 -4.47 -1.79 9.47
C CYS A 124 -4.81 -0.30 9.18
N HIS A 125 -3.95 0.41 8.44
CA HIS A 125 -4.20 1.79 8.01
C HIS A 125 -5.33 1.88 6.97
N SER A 126 -5.40 0.94 6.02
CA SER A 126 -6.52 0.86 5.07
C SER A 126 -7.84 0.68 5.79
N VAL A 127 -7.90 -0.28 6.72
CA VAL A 127 -9.15 -0.65 7.39
C VAL A 127 -9.57 0.40 8.42
N ARG A 128 -8.63 0.81 9.32
CA ARG A 128 -8.98 1.56 10.53
C ARG A 128 -8.91 3.08 10.34
N LEU A 129 -8.04 3.59 9.46
CA LEU A 129 -7.83 5.02 9.29
C LEU A 129 -8.43 5.57 8.00
N LEU A 130 -8.29 4.86 6.89
CA LEU A 130 -8.84 5.31 5.60
C LEU A 130 -10.25 4.81 5.33
N GLY A 131 -10.69 3.73 6.00
CA GLY A 131 -11.99 3.12 5.72
C GLY A 131 -12.13 2.64 4.28
N ILE A 132 -11.06 2.07 3.72
CA ILE A 132 -11.00 1.60 2.32
C ILE A 132 -12.08 0.54 2.02
N GLY A 133 -12.48 -0.23 3.04
CA GLY A 133 -13.50 -1.27 2.88
C GLY A 133 -13.03 -2.39 1.96
N ASP A 134 -13.92 -2.83 1.09
CA ASP A 134 -13.74 -3.95 0.19
C ASP A 134 -13.09 -3.60 -1.18
N ARG A 135 -12.73 -2.34 -1.41
CA ARG A 135 -12.18 -1.89 -2.70
C ARG A 135 -10.99 -2.72 -3.21
N PRO A 136 -9.97 -3.06 -2.37
CA PRO A 136 -8.88 -3.91 -2.80
C PRO A 136 -9.35 -5.31 -3.20
N GLN A 137 -10.32 -5.88 -2.48
CA GLN A 137 -10.87 -7.20 -2.78
C GLN A 137 -11.63 -7.17 -4.10
N ARG A 138 -12.54 -6.21 -4.31
CA ARG A 138 -13.33 -6.05 -5.54
C ARG A 138 -12.45 -5.91 -6.78
N LEU A 139 -11.38 -5.12 -6.69
CA LEU A 139 -10.40 -4.98 -7.77
C LEU A 139 -9.68 -6.30 -8.08
N LEU A 140 -9.32 -7.08 -7.05
CA LEU A 140 -8.68 -8.38 -7.24
C LEU A 140 -9.63 -9.43 -7.78
N GLU A 141 -10.90 -9.43 -7.37
CA GLU A 141 -11.93 -10.36 -7.88
C GLU A 141 -12.16 -10.21 -9.39
N CYS A 142 -11.90 -9.02 -9.95
CA CYS A 142 -11.96 -8.77 -11.39
C CYS A 142 -10.71 -9.20 -12.16
N VAL A 143 -9.62 -9.62 -11.49
CA VAL A 143 -8.39 -10.07 -12.14
C VAL A 143 -8.58 -11.49 -12.71
N ARG A 144 -8.32 -11.67 -13.99
CA ARG A 144 -8.51 -12.96 -14.65
C ARG A 144 -7.56 -14.03 -14.13
N GLY A 145 -8.12 -15.17 -13.77
CA GLY A 145 -7.38 -16.35 -13.32
C GLY A 145 -6.92 -16.31 -11.87
N ILE A 146 -7.17 -15.22 -11.13
CA ILE A 146 -6.84 -15.15 -9.71
C ILE A 146 -7.74 -16.10 -8.89
N GLU A 147 -7.17 -16.74 -7.89
CA GLU A 147 -7.91 -17.44 -6.83
C GLU A 147 -7.68 -16.68 -5.52
N LEU A 148 -8.65 -15.88 -5.10
CA LEU A 148 -8.56 -15.21 -3.80
C LEU A 148 -8.89 -16.17 -2.69
N VAL A 149 -8.03 -16.18 -1.66
CA VAL A 149 -8.21 -17.00 -0.47
C VAL A 149 -8.25 -16.13 0.78
N GLU A 150 -9.21 -16.42 1.64
CA GLU A 150 -9.41 -15.66 2.87
C GLU A 150 -8.44 -16.11 3.96
N MET A 151 -7.94 -15.15 4.72
CA MET A 151 -7.23 -15.37 5.98
C MET A 151 -8.22 -15.29 7.13
N GLU A 152 -8.11 -16.19 8.11
CA GLU A 152 -9.02 -16.25 9.25
C GLU A 152 -9.00 -14.94 10.06
N ASN A 153 -7.81 -14.38 10.30
CA ASN A 153 -7.62 -13.14 11.06
C ASN A 153 -7.04 -12.03 10.15
N ALA A 154 -7.65 -11.87 8.95
CA ALA A 154 -7.14 -10.96 7.93
C ALA A 154 -6.88 -9.54 8.45
N ALA A 155 -7.79 -8.98 9.28
CA ALA A 155 -7.73 -7.61 9.81
C ALA A 155 -6.67 -7.37 10.90
N GLU A 156 -5.99 -8.42 11.39
CA GLU A 156 -4.92 -8.26 12.37
C GLU A 156 -3.68 -7.63 11.78
N CYS A 157 -2.99 -6.84 12.62
CA CYS A 157 -1.79 -6.12 12.21
C CYS A 157 -0.62 -7.07 11.98
N CYS A 158 0.20 -6.78 10.96
CA CYS A 158 1.44 -7.53 10.70
C CYS A 158 2.56 -7.27 11.72
N GLY A 159 2.41 -6.28 12.62
CA GLY A 159 3.41 -5.95 13.64
C GLY A 159 4.53 -5.02 13.17
N PHE A 160 4.57 -4.55 11.92
CA PHE A 160 5.67 -3.69 11.44
C PHE A 160 5.73 -2.34 12.18
N GLY A 161 4.71 -1.48 12.04
CA GLY A 161 4.61 -0.18 12.73
C GLY A 161 5.82 0.77 12.57
N GLY A 162 6.63 0.63 11.52
CA GLY A 162 7.83 1.42 11.28
C GLY A 162 8.90 1.18 12.36
N THR A 163 9.24 2.21 13.14
CA THR A 163 10.21 2.10 14.25
C THR A 163 9.73 1.20 15.40
N PHE A 164 8.43 0.90 15.48
CA PHE A 164 7.86 -0.02 16.46
C PHE A 164 8.51 -1.40 16.36
N SER A 165 8.70 -1.92 15.15
CA SER A 165 9.30 -3.24 14.93
C SER A 165 10.75 -3.35 15.44
N VAL A 166 11.45 -2.21 15.59
CA VAL A 166 12.81 -2.17 16.15
C VAL A 166 12.79 -1.91 17.65
N LYS A 167 11.95 -0.98 18.10
CA LYS A 167 11.88 -0.58 19.53
C LYS A 167 11.15 -1.60 20.40
N ASN A 168 10.21 -2.33 19.83
CA ASN A 168 9.37 -3.33 20.49
C ASN A 168 9.46 -4.68 19.76
N ALA A 169 10.68 -5.14 19.51
CA ALA A 169 10.95 -6.27 18.62
C ALA A 169 10.23 -7.56 19.03
N GLU A 170 10.16 -7.87 20.32
CA GLU A 170 9.48 -9.08 20.82
C GLU A 170 7.98 -9.05 20.50
N THR A 171 7.31 -7.93 20.80
CA THR A 171 5.88 -7.77 20.50
C THR A 171 5.63 -7.78 18.99
N SER A 172 6.46 -7.09 18.22
CA SER A 172 6.38 -7.07 16.76
C SER A 172 6.52 -8.48 16.17
N MET A 173 7.45 -9.27 16.68
CA MET A 173 7.68 -10.65 16.24
C MET A 173 6.53 -11.59 16.63
N ALA A 174 5.91 -11.42 17.80
CA ALA A 174 4.73 -12.18 18.17
C ALA A 174 3.57 -11.90 17.20
N MET A 175 3.25 -10.63 16.95
CA MET A 175 2.23 -10.23 15.98
C MET A 175 2.52 -10.75 14.57
N LEU A 176 3.80 -10.72 14.15
CA LEU A 176 4.22 -11.26 12.86
C LEU A 176 4.02 -12.76 12.79
N SER A 177 4.34 -13.49 13.86
CA SER A 177 4.16 -14.95 13.94
C SER A 177 2.71 -15.35 13.71
N ASP A 178 1.76 -14.67 14.36
CA ASP A 178 0.33 -14.92 14.19
C ASP A 178 -0.10 -14.65 12.74
N LYS A 179 0.35 -13.52 12.16
CA LYS A 179 0.07 -13.19 10.76
C LYS A 179 0.68 -14.19 9.77
N LEU A 180 1.86 -14.74 10.07
CA LEU A 180 2.47 -15.79 9.23
C LEU A 180 1.66 -17.09 9.27
N CYS A 181 1.15 -17.49 10.45
CA CYS A 181 0.26 -18.63 10.56
C CYS A 181 -0.98 -18.44 9.68
N ASP A 182 -1.63 -17.27 9.75
CA ASP A 182 -2.76 -16.93 8.90
C ASP A 182 -2.43 -17.08 7.40
N VAL A 183 -1.33 -16.46 6.94
CA VAL A 183 -0.91 -16.53 5.53
C VAL A 183 -0.63 -17.98 5.11
N LEU A 184 0.11 -18.73 5.90
CA LEU A 184 0.50 -20.11 5.56
C LEU A 184 -0.70 -21.07 5.53
N ASN A 185 -1.67 -20.89 6.42
CA ASN A 185 -2.89 -21.69 6.46
C ASN A 185 -3.76 -21.52 5.21
N THR A 186 -3.63 -20.42 4.49
CA THR A 186 -4.36 -20.22 3.21
C THR A 186 -3.81 -21.05 2.07
N HIS A 187 -2.59 -21.58 2.18
CA HIS A 187 -1.86 -22.19 1.07
C HIS A 187 -1.73 -21.28 -0.16
N ALA A 188 -1.71 -19.97 0.03
CA ALA A 188 -1.53 -19.00 -1.05
C ALA A 188 -0.11 -19.07 -1.63
N GLU A 189 0.01 -18.84 -2.93
CA GLU A 189 1.30 -18.66 -3.61
C GLU A 189 1.85 -17.24 -3.40
N VAL A 190 0.93 -16.26 -3.25
CA VAL A 190 1.24 -14.85 -3.11
C VAL A 190 0.45 -14.24 -1.98
N CYS A 191 1.12 -13.50 -1.09
CA CYS A 191 0.48 -12.60 -0.14
C CYS A 191 0.59 -11.17 -0.68
N THR A 192 -0.54 -10.47 -0.83
CA THR A 192 -0.62 -9.10 -1.33
C THR A 192 -1.15 -8.12 -0.30
N ALA A 193 -0.78 -6.85 -0.46
CA ALA A 193 -1.27 -5.74 0.36
C ALA A 193 -1.11 -4.40 -0.38
N ALA A 194 -1.77 -3.35 0.14
CA ALA A 194 -1.63 -1.97 -0.33
C ALA A 194 -0.50 -1.18 0.35
N ASP A 195 0.38 -1.86 1.09
CA ASP A 195 1.55 -1.26 1.77
C ASP A 195 2.76 -2.19 1.74
N ASN A 196 3.81 -1.77 1.06
CA ASN A 196 5.08 -2.50 1.02
C ASN A 196 5.78 -2.60 2.37
N SER A 197 5.47 -1.72 3.31
CA SER A 197 5.97 -1.80 4.67
C SER A 197 5.51 -3.08 5.39
N CYS A 198 4.23 -3.45 5.24
CA CYS A 198 3.72 -4.73 5.72
C CYS A 198 4.33 -5.91 4.94
N LEU A 199 4.40 -5.78 3.61
CA LEU A 199 4.95 -6.84 2.75
C LEU A 199 6.45 -7.09 3.00
N LEU A 200 7.24 -6.06 3.33
CA LEU A 200 8.63 -6.24 3.74
C LEU A 200 8.73 -7.11 4.99
N HIS A 201 7.91 -6.81 5.99
CA HIS A 201 7.93 -7.51 7.28
C HIS A 201 7.47 -8.96 7.12
N ILE A 202 6.31 -9.18 6.53
CA ILE A 202 5.76 -10.51 6.24
C ILE A 202 6.70 -11.29 5.31
N GLY A 203 7.11 -10.72 4.20
CA GLY A 203 7.94 -11.38 3.20
C GLY A 203 9.35 -11.70 3.69
N GLY A 204 9.91 -10.87 4.59
CA GLY A 204 11.18 -11.16 5.25
C GLY A 204 11.11 -12.45 6.07
N ALA A 205 10.04 -12.63 6.83
CA ALA A 205 9.83 -13.82 7.65
C ALA A 205 9.48 -15.05 6.81
N LEU A 206 8.60 -14.93 5.80
CA LEU A 206 8.25 -16.02 4.87
C LEU A 206 9.50 -16.56 4.15
N ARG A 207 10.40 -15.66 3.70
CA ARG A 207 11.69 -16.06 3.11
C ARG A 207 12.59 -16.79 4.09
N ARG A 208 12.67 -16.30 5.33
CA ARG A 208 13.49 -16.93 6.38
C ARG A 208 13.00 -18.34 6.72
N GLN A 209 11.69 -18.57 6.66
CA GLN A 209 11.08 -19.89 6.85
C GLN A 209 11.11 -20.77 5.58
N ARG A 210 11.58 -20.23 4.44
CA ARG A 210 11.58 -20.92 3.14
C ARG A 210 10.19 -21.47 2.76
N SER A 211 9.14 -20.71 3.06
CA SER A 211 7.75 -21.13 2.87
C SER A 211 7.33 -21.31 1.40
N GLY A 212 8.04 -20.70 0.46
CA GLY A 212 7.65 -20.64 -0.95
C GLY A 212 6.65 -19.52 -1.28
N VAL A 213 5.98 -18.94 -0.29
CA VAL A 213 5.03 -17.83 -0.51
C VAL A 213 5.79 -16.55 -0.88
N ARG A 214 5.40 -15.94 -1.98
CA ARG A 214 5.93 -14.64 -2.43
C ARG A 214 5.12 -13.50 -1.84
N VAL A 215 5.70 -12.32 -1.71
CA VAL A 215 4.96 -11.09 -1.42
C VAL A 215 5.00 -10.17 -2.64
N MET A 216 3.87 -9.50 -2.92
CA MET A 216 3.71 -8.62 -4.07
C MET A 216 2.73 -7.51 -3.74
N HIS A 217 3.06 -6.27 -4.10
CA HIS A 217 2.13 -5.17 -3.89
C HIS A 217 0.88 -5.31 -4.78
N LEU A 218 -0.28 -4.90 -4.28
CA LEU A 218 -1.55 -4.94 -5.01
C LEU A 218 -1.44 -4.31 -6.41
N ALA A 219 -0.77 -3.17 -6.54
CA ALA A 219 -0.57 -2.49 -7.82
C ALA A 219 0.15 -3.36 -8.86
N GLU A 220 1.05 -4.24 -8.43
CA GLU A 220 1.81 -5.11 -9.33
C GLU A 220 0.91 -6.21 -9.90
N ILE A 221 -0.04 -6.71 -9.10
CA ILE A 221 -1.07 -7.65 -9.57
C ILE A 221 -2.03 -6.96 -10.55
N LEU A 222 -2.50 -5.76 -10.20
CA LEU A 222 -3.43 -5.00 -11.05
C LEU A 222 -2.78 -4.50 -12.36
N ALA A 223 -1.45 -4.39 -12.40
CA ALA A 223 -0.72 -4.03 -13.61
C ALA A 223 -0.40 -5.24 -14.52
N ALA A 224 -0.50 -6.46 -14.02
CA ALA A 224 -0.17 -7.69 -14.75
C ALA A 224 -1.11 -7.91 -15.96
N THR A 225 -0.55 -8.39 -17.08
CA THR A 225 -1.29 -8.64 -18.35
C THR A 225 -0.97 -10.01 -18.92
#